data_a4046401426cbdb0945aefa5f38a3a1c
#
_entry.id   a4046401426cbdb0945aefa5f38a3a1c
#
_cell.length_a   1.000
_cell.length_b   1.000
_cell.length_c   1.000
_cell.angle_alpha   90.00
_cell.angle_beta   90.00
_cell.angle_gamma   90.00
#
_symmetry.space_group_name_H-M   'P 1'
#
loop_
_entity.id
_entity.type
_entity.pdbx_description
1 polymer ?
#
loop_
_entity_poly.entity_id
_entity_poly.type
_entity_poly.pdbx_seq_one_letter_code
_entity_poly.pdbx_strand_id
1 'polypeptide(L)'
;KLRNVSKSMFECAKTLENAIMPETLGVAWAGFYLTGLKNCYFPKLVHTGDSAFQECQIGKITRDTFPALQTVGKQGFSYCPFSEVDLPNLVLVGDEGFAGCTNLRQFSAQKLQKIGDGCFSFCQQLAAVDCGLEPEQFTCKVYNEEEDEYCECGRCPICTGDLLECLRRGTLKRKLWQILKDQNSLMAHLFQLFRHKQNEKEEIGRCDAGLHIMGRKLEDTLESE
;
A
#
# COMPACT_ATOMS: atom_id res chain seq x y z
N LYS A 1 13.19 -8.14 -22.87
CA LYS A 1 12.37 -7.69 -21.71
C LYS A 1 11.11 -8.55 -21.68
N LEU A 2 10.89 -9.29 -20.59
CA LEU A 2 9.75 -10.19 -20.44
C LEU A 2 8.47 -9.36 -20.25
N ARG A 3 7.48 -9.53 -21.15
CA ARG A 3 6.19 -8.83 -21.03
C ARG A 3 5.13 -9.64 -20.30
N ASN A 4 5.22 -10.96 -20.35
CA ASN A 4 4.31 -11.84 -19.64
C ASN A 4 5.10 -12.98 -18.99
N VAL A 5 4.75 -13.32 -17.76
CA VAL A 5 5.20 -14.55 -17.11
C VAL A 5 4.24 -15.65 -17.50
N SER A 6 4.78 -16.70 -18.12
CA SER A 6 3.99 -17.84 -18.59
C SER A 6 3.52 -18.70 -17.41
N LYS A 7 2.57 -19.63 -17.69
CA LYS A 7 2.11 -20.63 -16.74
C LYS A 7 3.29 -21.35 -16.09
N SER A 8 3.29 -21.42 -14.74
CA SER A 8 4.27 -22.16 -13.93
C SER A 8 5.73 -21.79 -14.19
N MET A 9 6.04 -20.63 -14.76
CA MET A 9 7.40 -20.27 -15.20
C MET A 9 8.42 -20.29 -14.06
N PHE A 10 8.05 -19.84 -12.86
CA PHE A 10 8.88 -19.80 -11.67
C PHE A 10 8.31 -20.63 -10.52
N GLU A 11 7.36 -21.53 -10.83
CA GLU A 11 6.74 -22.39 -9.82
C GLU A 11 7.78 -23.16 -9.00
N CYS A 12 7.58 -23.18 -7.68
CA CYS A 12 8.46 -23.85 -6.70
C CYS A 12 9.91 -23.33 -6.67
N ALA A 13 10.21 -22.18 -7.25
CA ALA A 13 11.54 -21.56 -7.19
C ALA A 13 11.82 -20.97 -5.80
N LYS A 14 12.03 -21.80 -4.79
CA LYS A 14 12.17 -21.40 -3.37
C LYS A 14 13.37 -20.49 -3.09
N THR A 15 14.39 -20.49 -3.95
CA THR A 15 15.57 -19.62 -3.85
C THR A 15 15.39 -18.27 -4.54
N LEU A 16 14.29 -18.08 -5.27
CA LEU A 16 13.97 -16.80 -5.94
C LEU A 16 13.40 -15.81 -4.91
N GLU A 17 14.23 -14.95 -4.37
CA GLU A 17 13.82 -13.98 -3.35
C GLU A 17 13.45 -12.61 -3.91
N ASN A 18 13.93 -12.24 -5.09
CA ASN A 18 13.75 -10.92 -5.67
C ASN A 18 13.30 -11.00 -7.14
N ALA A 19 12.27 -10.25 -7.50
CA ALA A 19 11.80 -10.12 -8.88
C ALA A 19 11.54 -8.65 -9.25
N ILE A 20 12.35 -8.13 -10.17
CA ILE A 20 12.17 -6.77 -10.73
C ILE A 20 11.82 -6.92 -12.20
N MET A 21 10.55 -6.70 -12.54
CA MET A 21 10.02 -6.93 -13.88
C MET A 21 9.28 -5.70 -14.42
N PRO A 22 9.99 -4.65 -14.83
CA PRO A 22 9.40 -3.35 -15.15
C PRO A 22 8.52 -3.33 -16.41
N GLU A 23 8.60 -4.34 -17.27
CA GLU A 23 7.84 -4.42 -18.52
C GLU A 23 6.73 -5.48 -18.49
N THR A 24 6.58 -6.22 -17.38
CA THR A 24 5.59 -7.30 -17.27
C THR A 24 4.19 -6.73 -17.09
N LEU A 25 3.28 -7.18 -17.97
CA LEU A 25 1.88 -6.78 -17.99
C LEU A 25 0.97 -7.82 -17.35
N GLY A 26 1.34 -9.10 -17.42
CA GLY A 26 0.56 -10.21 -16.89
C GLY A 26 1.44 -11.31 -16.30
N VAL A 27 0.92 -11.96 -15.28
CA VAL A 27 1.45 -13.21 -14.72
C VAL A 27 0.36 -14.27 -14.87
N ALA A 28 0.67 -15.33 -15.61
CA ALA A 28 -0.28 -16.40 -15.85
C ALA A 28 -0.43 -17.32 -14.62
N TRP A 29 -1.27 -18.35 -14.74
CA TRP A 29 -1.52 -19.35 -13.71
C TRP A 29 -0.22 -19.88 -13.09
N ALA A 30 -0.16 -19.91 -11.75
CA ALA A 30 0.97 -20.40 -10.96
C ALA A 30 2.34 -19.80 -11.33
N GLY A 31 2.40 -18.60 -11.94
CA GLY A 31 3.65 -18.05 -12.46
C GLY A 31 4.76 -17.91 -11.45
N PHE A 32 4.43 -17.62 -10.18
CA PHE A 32 5.34 -17.55 -9.01
C PHE A 32 4.83 -18.40 -7.84
N TYR A 33 4.01 -19.42 -8.10
CA TYR A 33 3.48 -20.30 -7.05
C TYR A 33 4.60 -20.95 -6.23
N LEU A 34 4.46 -20.94 -4.89
CA LEU A 34 5.42 -21.55 -3.95
C LEU A 34 6.86 -21.04 -4.10
N THR A 35 7.05 -19.77 -4.45
CA THR A 35 8.40 -19.18 -4.53
C THR A 35 8.85 -18.60 -3.18
N GLY A 36 10.19 -18.42 -3.03
CA GLY A 36 10.77 -17.68 -1.91
C GLY A 36 10.68 -16.15 -2.05
N LEU A 37 9.84 -15.63 -2.96
CA LEU A 37 9.79 -14.23 -3.35
C LEU A 37 9.39 -13.32 -2.17
N LYS A 38 10.34 -12.48 -1.74
CA LYS A 38 10.17 -11.50 -0.64
C LYS A 38 9.99 -10.09 -1.17
N ASN A 39 10.78 -9.73 -2.19
CA ASN A 39 10.79 -8.40 -2.78
C ASN A 39 10.39 -8.47 -4.25
N CYS A 40 9.42 -7.67 -4.63
CA CYS A 40 8.97 -7.62 -6.02
C CYS A 40 8.62 -6.19 -6.45
N TYR A 41 8.83 -5.91 -7.75
CA TYR A 41 8.49 -4.63 -8.35
C TYR A 41 7.99 -4.86 -9.77
N PHE A 42 6.70 -4.67 -9.99
CA PHE A 42 5.99 -4.90 -11.24
C PHE A 42 5.15 -3.67 -11.61
N PRO A 43 5.75 -2.56 -12.02
CA PRO A 43 5.04 -1.28 -12.17
C PRO A 43 3.97 -1.27 -13.26
N LYS A 44 4.05 -2.18 -14.22
CA LYS A 44 3.10 -2.28 -15.34
C LYS A 44 2.18 -3.49 -15.25
N LEU A 45 2.26 -4.30 -14.20
CA LEU A 45 1.43 -5.49 -14.06
C LEU A 45 -0.03 -5.10 -13.89
N VAL A 46 -0.88 -5.55 -14.81
CA VAL A 46 -2.32 -5.26 -14.84
C VAL A 46 -3.15 -6.44 -14.35
N HIS A 47 -2.72 -7.66 -14.67
CA HIS A 47 -3.48 -8.87 -14.38
C HIS A 47 -2.61 -9.96 -13.78
N THR A 48 -3.11 -10.63 -12.74
CA THR A 48 -2.59 -11.90 -12.27
C THR A 48 -3.61 -13.01 -12.54
N GLY A 49 -3.13 -14.14 -13.05
CA GLY A 49 -3.90 -15.36 -13.18
C GLY A 49 -4.12 -16.05 -11.83
N ASP A 50 -4.78 -17.22 -11.90
CA ASP A 50 -5.05 -18.03 -10.70
C ASP A 50 -3.75 -18.53 -10.08
N SER A 51 -3.68 -18.54 -8.77
CA SER A 51 -2.52 -18.96 -7.96
C SER A 51 -1.19 -18.25 -8.34
N ALA A 52 -1.24 -17.11 -9.03
CA ALA A 52 -0.06 -16.51 -9.66
C ALA A 52 1.07 -16.20 -8.66
N PHE A 53 0.76 -15.78 -7.43
CA PHE A 53 1.69 -15.50 -6.33
C PHE A 53 1.30 -16.25 -5.05
N GLN A 54 0.52 -17.32 -5.17
CA GLN A 54 0.12 -18.12 -4.02
C GLN A 54 1.35 -18.67 -3.30
N GLU A 55 1.33 -18.61 -1.96
CA GLU A 55 2.40 -19.10 -1.08
C GLU A 55 3.79 -18.45 -1.32
N CYS A 56 3.81 -17.24 -1.87
CA CYS A 56 5.02 -16.41 -1.89
C CYS A 56 5.35 -15.86 -0.50
N GLN A 57 6.61 -15.46 -0.28
CA GLN A 57 7.08 -14.91 1.00
C GLN A 57 7.02 -13.38 1.06
N ILE A 58 6.13 -12.75 0.29
CA ILE A 58 5.99 -11.30 0.24
C ILE A 58 5.33 -10.82 1.54
N GLY A 59 6.06 -10.02 2.32
CA GLY A 59 5.58 -9.55 3.64
C GLY A 59 4.68 -8.31 3.59
N LYS A 60 4.74 -7.52 2.50
CA LYS A 60 3.96 -6.30 2.34
C LYS A 60 3.78 -5.94 0.86
N ILE A 61 2.58 -5.51 0.50
CA ILE A 61 2.29 -4.88 -0.80
C ILE A 61 1.98 -3.40 -0.55
N THR A 62 2.83 -2.53 -1.10
CA THR A 62 2.59 -1.09 -1.12
C THR A 62 2.04 -0.66 -2.47
N ARG A 63 1.48 0.55 -2.54
CA ARG A 63 0.99 1.13 -3.81
C ARG A 63 2.03 1.18 -4.93
N ASP A 64 3.33 1.15 -4.58
CA ASP A 64 4.41 1.18 -5.55
C ASP A 64 4.85 -0.22 -6.01
N THR A 65 4.43 -1.28 -5.31
CA THR A 65 4.77 -2.66 -5.65
C THR A 65 4.07 -3.09 -6.95
N PHE A 66 2.76 -2.84 -7.02
CA PHE A 66 1.89 -3.17 -8.15
C PHE A 66 0.96 -1.98 -8.50
N PRO A 67 1.50 -0.82 -8.89
CA PRO A 67 0.69 0.40 -9.07
C PRO A 67 -0.38 0.31 -10.16
N ALA A 68 -0.21 -0.58 -11.15
CA ALA A 68 -1.14 -0.74 -12.26
C ALA A 68 -2.09 -1.93 -12.10
N LEU A 69 -1.99 -2.73 -11.02
CA LEU A 69 -2.74 -3.98 -10.87
C LEU A 69 -4.24 -3.72 -10.75
N GLN A 70 -5.01 -4.34 -11.64
CA GLN A 70 -6.46 -4.22 -11.71
C GLN A 70 -7.18 -5.52 -11.38
N THR A 71 -6.60 -6.67 -11.70
CA THR A 71 -7.26 -7.95 -11.46
C THR A 71 -6.35 -8.97 -10.81
N VAL A 72 -6.88 -9.66 -9.83
CA VAL A 72 -6.27 -10.79 -9.14
C VAL A 72 -7.13 -12.02 -9.42
N GLY A 73 -6.53 -13.09 -9.95
CA GLY A 73 -7.20 -14.35 -10.20
C GLY A 73 -7.54 -15.11 -8.92
N LYS A 74 -8.20 -16.27 -9.07
CA LYS A 74 -8.52 -17.19 -7.96
C LYS A 74 -7.24 -17.55 -7.20
N GLN A 75 -7.26 -17.45 -5.87
CA GLN A 75 -6.11 -17.73 -4.99
C GLN A 75 -4.82 -16.96 -5.35
N GLY A 76 -4.92 -15.86 -6.09
CA GLY A 76 -3.78 -15.18 -6.71
C GLY A 76 -2.68 -14.76 -5.75
N PHE A 77 -3.02 -14.45 -4.51
CA PHE A 77 -2.12 -14.09 -3.41
C PHE A 77 -2.42 -14.85 -2.11
N SER A 78 -3.11 -15.98 -2.18
CA SER A 78 -3.43 -16.73 -0.96
C SER A 78 -2.20 -17.29 -0.27
N TYR A 79 -2.30 -17.47 1.04
CA TYR A 79 -1.25 -17.99 1.92
C TYR A 79 0.07 -17.19 1.90
N CYS A 80 0.02 -15.93 1.54
CA CYS A 80 1.18 -15.03 1.66
C CYS A 80 1.23 -14.38 3.05
N PRO A 81 2.43 -14.12 3.62
CA PRO A 81 2.58 -13.57 4.97
C PRO A 81 2.41 -12.04 5.03
N PHE A 82 1.55 -11.46 4.21
CA PHE A 82 1.34 -10.02 4.19
C PHE A 82 0.92 -9.47 5.55
N SER A 83 1.50 -8.34 5.93
CA SER A 83 1.00 -7.53 7.04
C SER A 83 0.05 -6.42 6.56
N GLU A 84 0.30 -5.89 5.37
CA GLU A 84 -0.47 -4.82 4.74
C GLU A 84 -0.53 -5.00 3.23
N VAL A 85 -1.68 -4.64 2.64
CA VAL A 85 -1.92 -4.62 1.19
C VAL A 85 -2.54 -3.28 0.81
N ASP A 86 -1.89 -2.52 -0.09
CA ASP A 86 -2.40 -1.27 -0.67
C ASP A 86 -2.33 -1.34 -2.21
N LEU A 87 -3.49 -1.58 -2.83
CA LEU A 87 -3.65 -1.77 -4.27
C LEU A 87 -4.68 -0.76 -4.84
N PRO A 88 -4.28 0.49 -5.06
CA PRO A 88 -5.20 1.60 -5.34
C PRO A 88 -5.98 1.47 -6.65
N ASN A 89 -5.51 0.66 -7.59
CA ASN A 89 -6.16 0.45 -8.89
C ASN A 89 -6.84 -0.91 -9.04
N LEU A 90 -6.87 -1.72 -7.98
CA LEU A 90 -7.51 -3.04 -7.99
C LEU A 90 -9.02 -2.91 -8.17
N VAL A 91 -9.58 -3.62 -9.14
CA VAL A 91 -11.00 -3.61 -9.52
C VAL A 91 -11.67 -4.94 -9.20
N LEU A 92 -10.96 -6.05 -9.40
CA LEU A 92 -11.50 -7.40 -9.24
C LEU A 92 -10.53 -8.29 -8.49
N VAL A 93 -11.05 -9.05 -7.53
CA VAL A 93 -10.38 -10.16 -6.87
C VAL A 93 -11.21 -11.42 -7.06
N GLY A 94 -10.56 -12.49 -7.52
CA GLY A 94 -11.18 -13.82 -7.66
C GLY A 94 -11.36 -14.51 -6.30
N ASP A 95 -11.97 -15.69 -6.33
CA ASP A 95 -12.23 -16.48 -5.13
C ASP A 95 -10.94 -16.76 -4.38
N GLU A 96 -11.01 -16.67 -3.05
CA GLU A 96 -9.89 -16.92 -2.16
C GLU A 96 -8.63 -16.08 -2.47
N GLY A 97 -8.76 -14.95 -3.18
CA GLY A 97 -7.63 -14.20 -3.71
C GLY A 97 -6.57 -13.79 -2.67
N PHE A 98 -6.95 -13.61 -1.42
CA PHE A 98 -6.09 -13.33 -0.25
C PHE A 98 -6.36 -14.27 0.93
N ALA A 99 -6.99 -15.43 0.69
CA ALA A 99 -7.26 -16.41 1.75
C ALA A 99 -5.98 -16.88 2.42
N GLY A 100 -6.03 -17.23 3.70
CA GLY A 100 -4.88 -17.75 4.44
C GLY A 100 -3.76 -16.73 4.70
N CYS A 101 -3.95 -15.45 4.40
CA CYS A 101 -2.99 -14.39 4.74
C CYS A 101 -3.11 -14.07 6.24
N THR A 102 -2.64 -14.97 7.10
CA THR A 102 -2.86 -14.96 8.56
C THR A 102 -2.30 -13.73 9.27
N ASN A 103 -1.29 -13.08 8.70
CA ASN A 103 -0.67 -11.86 9.25
C ASN A 103 -1.30 -10.57 8.74
N LEU A 104 -2.23 -10.65 7.77
CA LEU A 104 -2.84 -9.48 7.14
C LEU A 104 -3.66 -8.68 8.16
N ARG A 105 -3.25 -7.46 8.42
CA ARG A 105 -3.91 -6.53 9.35
C ARG A 105 -4.71 -5.45 8.65
N GLN A 106 -4.25 -5.06 7.46
CA GLN A 106 -4.87 -3.98 6.70
C GLN A 106 -4.89 -4.30 5.22
N PHE A 107 -6.06 -4.11 4.61
CA PHE A 107 -6.28 -4.19 3.17
C PHE A 107 -6.88 -2.88 2.66
N SER A 108 -6.31 -2.31 1.58
CA SER A 108 -6.79 -1.09 0.94
C SER A 108 -6.88 -1.27 -0.58
N ALA A 109 -8.08 -1.09 -1.13
CA ALA A 109 -8.38 -1.18 -2.57
C ALA A 109 -9.57 -0.29 -2.93
N GLN A 110 -9.34 1.00 -3.11
CA GLN A 110 -10.38 2.03 -3.26
C GLN A 110 -11.28 1.86 -4.50
N LYS A 111 -10.77 1.22 -5.56
CA LYS A 111 -11.50 1.01 -6.82
C LYS A 111 -12.11 -0.38 -6.93
N LEU A 112 -12.07 -1.18 -5.86
CA LEU A 112 -12.58 -2.54 -5.87
C LEU A 112 -14.09 -2.53 -6.13
N GLN A 113 -14.52 -3.29 -7.15
CA GLN A 113 -15.91 -3.41 -7.57
C GLN A 113 -16.46 -4.82 -7.36
N LYS A 114 -15.57 -5.82 -7.40
CA LYS A 114 -15.96 -7.21 -7.23
C LYS A 114 -14.92 -7.98 -6.43
N ILE A 115 -15.41 -8.76 -5.48
CA ILE A 115 -14.62 -9.68 -4.69
C ILE A 115 -15.22 -11.08 -4.77
N GLY A 116 -14.37 -12.08 -4.91
CA GLY A 116 -14.80 -13.48 -4.95
C GLY A 116 -15.05 -14.07 -3.58
N ASP A 117 -15.64 -15.26 -3.58
CA ASP A 117 -15.95 -16.00 -2.37
C ASP A 117 -14.68 -16.33 -1.58
N GLY A 118 -14.78 -16.35 -0.25
CA GLY A 118 -13.68 -16.72 0.63
C GLY A 118 -12.42 -15.84 0.57
N CYS A 119 -12.49 -14.66 -0.06
CA CYS A 119 -11.31 -13.84 -0.34
C CYS A 119 -10.43 -13.58 0.90
N PHE A 120 -11.00 -13.41 2.08
CA PHE A 120 -10.29 -13.20 3.34
C PHE A 120 -10.47 -14.34 4.34
N SER A 121 -10.88 -15.52 3.88
CA SER A 121 -10.95 -16.71 4.73
C SER A 121 -9.59 -16.96 5.40
N PHE A 122 -9.59 -17.36 6.66
CA PHE A 122 -8.38 -17.57 7.48
C PHE A 122 -7.49 -16.33 7.70
N CYS A 123 -7.90 -15.12 7.32
CA CYS A 123 -7.17 -13.88 7.63
C CYS A 123 -7.40 -13.45 9.09
N GLN A 124 -6.80 -14.17 10.04
CA GLN A 124 -7.11 -14.08 11.47
C GLN A 124 -6.73 -12.75 12.12
N GLN A 125 -5.83 -11.97 11.55
CA GLN A 125 -5.40 -10.67 12.09
C GLN A 125 -6.00 -9.48 11.35
N LEU A 126 -6.91 -9.70 10.38
CA LEU A 126 -7.48 -8.62 9.58
C LEU A 126 -8.33 -7.70 10.46
N ALA A 127 -7.86 -6.46 10.59
CA ALA A 127 -8.45 -5.46 11.49
C ALA A 127 -9.04 -4.25 10.77
N ALA A 128 -8.63 -4.00 9.51
CA ALA A 128 -9.13 -2.89 8.73
C ALA A 128 -9.19 -3.22 7.24
N VAL A 129 -10.35 -2.97 6.62
CA VAL A 129 -10.59 -3.12 5.18
C VAL A 129 -11.09 -1.80 4.64
N ASP A 130 -10.34 -1.20 3.71
CA ASP A 130 -10.70 0.08 3.08
C ASP A 130 -10.92 -0.13 1.58
N CYS A 131 -12.16 -0.33 1.21
CA CYS A 131 -12.59 -0.55 -0.18
C CYS A 131 -13.96 0.09 -0.44
N GLY A 132 -14.44 0.01 -1.67
CA GLY A 132 -15.73 0.53 -2.09
C GLY A 132 -16.89 -0.45 -1.98
N LEU A 133 -16.70 -1.60 -1.32
CA LEU A 133 -17.70 -2.67 -1.25
C LEU A 133 -18.51 -2.63 0.05
N GLU A 134 -19.76 -3.09 -0.01
CA GLU A 134 -20.64 -3.26 1.15
C GLU A 134 -20.38 -4.63 1.83
N PRO A 135 -20.73 -4.77 3.13
CA PRO A 135 -20.46 -5.99 3.90
C PRO A 135 -21.03 -7.27 3.28
N GLU A 136 -22.19 -7.17 2.64
CA GLU A 136 -22.93 -8.29 2.04
C GLU A 136 -22.20 -8.91 0.83
N GLN A 137 -21.22 -8.21 0.27
CA GLN A 137 -20.40 -8.70 -0.85
C GLN A 137 -19.26 -9.59 -0.40
N PHE A 138 -19.02 -9.71 0.90
CA PHE A 138 -17.98 -10.57 1.45
C PHE A 138 -18.57 -11.87 1.94
N THR A 139 -18.04 -12.96 1.46
CA THR A 139 -18.44 -14.31 1.88
C THR A 139 -17.27 -15.04 2.50
N CYS A 140 -17.56 -16.04 3.32
CA CYS A 140 -16.54 -16.89 3.94
C CYS A 140 -16.55 -18.31 3.36
N LYS A 141 -17.17 -18.49 2.20
CA LYS A 141 -17.11 -19.75 1.47
C LYS A 141 -15.67 -20.05 1.10
N VAL A 142 -15.23 -21.26 1.38
CA VAL A 142 -13.96 -21.83 0.93
C VAL A 142 -14.30 -22.78 -0.19
N TYR A 143 -13.56 -22.72 -1.28
CA TYR A 143 -13.80 -23.61 -2.40
C TYR A 143 -13.33 -25.02 -2.03
N ASN A 144 -14.27 -25.96 -2.02
CA ASN A 144 -14.01 -27.40 -2.05
C ASN A 144 -14.72 -27.96 -3.30
N GLU A 145 -14.05 -28.83 -4.04
CA GLU A 145 -14.62 -29.42 -5.27
C GLU A 145 -15.86 -30.29 -5.02
N GLU A 146 -16.06 -30.75 -3.78
CA GLU A 146 -17.12 -31.69 -3.44
C GLU A 146 -18.30 -31.07 -2.68
N GLU A 147 -18.09 -29.99 -1.89
CA GLU A 147 -19.14 -29.34 -1.09
C GLU A 147 -18.87 -27.85 -0.88
N ASP A 148 -19.91 -27.03 -0.69
CA ASP A 148 -19.82 -25.62 -0.26
C ASP A 148 -19.33 -25.56 1.21
N GLU A 149 -18.04 -25.58 1.44
CA GLU A 149 -17.47 -25.41 2.77
C GLU A 149 -17.36 -23.95 3.15
N TYR A 150 -17.59 -23.66 4.42
CA TYR A 150 -17.38 -22.35 5.01
C TYR A 150 -16.12 -22.36 5.85
N CYS A 151 -15.43 -21.21 5.89
CA CYS A 151 -14.28 -21.05 6.76
C CYS A 151 -14.71 -21.19 8.23
N GLU A 152 -14.30 -22.26 8.88
CA GLU A 152 -14.56 -22.52 10.30
C GLU A 152 -13.39 -22.07 11.21
N CYS A 153 -12.55 -21.15 10.75
CA CYS A 153 -11.38 -20.74 11.53
C CYS A 153 -11.75 -20.02 12.85
N GLY A 154 -12.98 -19.54 13.00
CA GLY A 154 -13.49 -18.85 14.19
C GLY A 154 -12.72 -17.58 14.58
N ARG A 155 -11.83 -17.09 13.72
CA ARG A 155 -10.93 -15.96 14.04
C ARG A 155 -10.87 -14.88 12.96
N CYS A 156 -11.20 -15.19 11.70
CA CYS A 156 -11.26 -14.15 10.67
C CYS A 156 -12.51 -13.26 10.89
N PRO A 157 -12.50 -12.01 10.44
CA PRO A 157 -13.61 -11.06 10.68
C PRO A 157 -14.95 -11.53 10.14
N ILE A 158 -14.96 -12.38 9.10
CA ILE A 158 -16.18 -12.91 8.53
C ILE A 158 -16.78 -13.97 9.47
N CYS A 159 -15.95 -14.91 9.98
CA CYS A 159 -16.41 -15.94 10.93
C CYS A 159 -16.85 -15.36 12.28
N THR A 160 -16.20 -14.30 12.75
CA THR A 160 -16.52 -13.63 14.02
C THR A 160 -17.64 -12.63 13.90
N GLY A 161 -18.07 -12.27 12.69
CA GLY A 161 -19.06 -11.21 12.44
C GLY A 161 -18.49 -9.79 12.54
N ASP A 162 -17.17 -9.62 12.72
CA ASP A 162 -16.52 -8.32 12.92
C ASP A 162 -16.21 -7.58 11.61
N LEU A 163 -16.60 -8.10 10.44
CA LEU A 163 -16.28 -7.51 9.14
C LEU A 163 -16.75 -6.06 9.03
N LEU A 164 -17.96 -5.75 9.52
CA LEU A 164 -18.48 -4.38 9.49
C LEU A 164 -17.58 -3.42 10.27
N GLU A 165 -17.03 -3.85 11.39
CA GLU A 165 -16.09 -3.06 12.19
C GLU A 165 -14.74 -2.89 11.46
N CYS A 166 -14.26 -3.91 10.77
CA CYS A 166 -13.06 -3.81 9.93
C CYS A 166 -13.23 -2.79 8.80
N LEU A 167 -14.39 -2.77 8.14
CA LEU A 167 -14.72 -1.79 7.09
C LEU A 167 -14.81 -0.37 7.67
N ARG A 168 -15.46 -0.19 8.83
CA ARG A 168 -15.50 1.10 9.54
C ARG A 168 -14.12 1.60 9.91
N ARG A 169 -13.26 0.75 10.44
CA ARG A 169 -11.88 1.11 10.81
C ARG A 169 -11.05 1.49 9.59
N GLY A 170 -11.19 0.79 8.48
CA GLY A 170 -10.53 1.12 7.22
C GLY A 170 -10.92 2.51 6.73
N THR A 171 -12.22 2.78 6.66
CA THR A 171 -12.75 4.09 6.25
C THR A 171 -12.32 5.21 7.19
N LEU A 172 -12.35 4.99 8.52
CA LEU A 172 -11.91 5.96 9.51
C LEU A 172 -10.42 6.26 9.36
N LYS A 173 -9.59 5.22 9.21
CA LYS A 173 -8.14 5.37 9.02
C LYS A 173 -7.82 6.20 7.78
N ARG A 174 -8.52 5.97 6.67
CA ARG A 174 -8.39 6.78 5.45
C ARG A 174 -8.73 8.24 5.68
N LYS A 175 -9.88 8.53 6.34
CA LYS A 175 -10.29 9.89 6.65
C LYS A 175 -9.29 10.60 7.54
N LEU A 176 -8.80 9.95 8.59
CA LEU A 176 -7.78 10.49 9.48
C LEU A 176 -6.47 10.75 8.73
N TRP A 177 -6.04 9.82 7.86
CA TRP A 177 -4.82 10.01 7.07
C TRP A 177 -4.93 11.19 6.12
N GLN A 178 -6.12 11.39 5.50
CA GLN A 178 -6.37 12.55 4.64
C GLN A 178 -6.27 13.85 5.43
N ILE A 179 -6.92 13.93 6.61
CA ILE A 179 -6.85 15.10 7.49
C ILE A 179 -5.40 15.39 7.89
N LEU A 180 -4.62 14.38 8.28
CA LEU A 180 -3.21 14.53 8.65
C LEU A 180 -2.36 15.00 7.47
N LYS A 181 -2.62 14.49 6.28
CA LYS A 181 -1.95 14.93 5.04
C LYS A 181 -2.25 16.39 4.75
N ASP A 182 -3.49 16.81 4.88
CA ASP A 182 -3.92 18.18 4.66
C ASP A 182 -3.31 19.12 5.72
N GLN A 183 -3.28 18.71 6.98
CA GLN A 183 -2.61 19.44 8.06
C GLN A 183 -1.09 19.53 7.86
N ASN A 184 -0.44 18.45 7.45
CA ASN A 184 0.99 18.46 7.16
C ASN A 184 1.32 19.37 5.97
N SER A 185 0.46 19.42 4.95
CA SER A 185 0.59 20.35 3.83
C SER A 185 0.45 21.80 4.30
N LEU A 186 -0.52 22.09 5.17
CA LEU A 186 -0.70 23.41 5.79
C LEU A 186 0.49 23.78 6.67
N MET A 187 0.96 22.86 7.52
CA MET A 187 2.13 23.06 8.39
C MET A 187 3.40 23.30 7.57
N ALA A 188 3.61 22.56 6.49
CA ALA A 188 4.75 22.78 5.59
C ALA A 188 4.69 24.19 4.95
N HIS A 189 3.50 24.62 4.52
CA HIS A 189 3.31 25.96 3.97
C HIS A 189 3.54 27.05 5.02
N LEU A 190 3.01 26.91 6.22
CA LEU A 190 3.26 27.82 7.35
C LEU A 190 4.74 27.87 7.71
N PHE A 191 5.43 26.74 7.69
CA PHE A 191 6.87 26.67 7.97
C PHE A 191 7.69 27.41 6.90
N GLN A 192 7.31 27.32 5.62
CA GLN A 192 7.93 28.07 4.54
C GLN A 192 7.72 29.59 4.72
N LEU A 193 6.49 30.00 5.06
CA LEU A 193 6.19 31.43 5.32
C LEU A 193 6.96 31.96 6.53
N PHE A 194 7.11 31.13 7.59
CA PHE A 194 7.85 31.49 8.78
C PHE A 194 9.36 31.68 8.47
N ARG A 195 9.90 30.78 7.66
CA ARG A 195 11.29 30.81 7.20
C ARG A 195 11.56 32.03 6.33
N HIS A 196 10.62 32.40 5.46
CA HIS A 196 10.70 33.59 4.63
C HIS A 196 10.76 34.86 5.51
N LYS A 197 9.87 34.95 6.51
CA LYS A 197 9.87 36.08 7.46
C LYS A 197 11.12 36.16 8.33
N GLN A 198 11.74 35.04 8.68
CA GLN A 198 13.01 35.05 9.40
C GLN A 198 14.16 35.56 8.52
N ASN A 199 14.23 35.09 7.28
CA ASN A 199 15.23 35.57 6.34
C ASN A 199 15.11 37.07 6.07
N GLU A 200 13.89 37.61 5.93
CA GLU A 200 13.64 39.06 5.80
C GLU A 200 14.15 39.82 7.04
N LYS A 201 13.91 39.29 8.26
CA LYS A 201 14.43 39.91 9.50
C LYS A 201 15.95 39.88 9.59
N GLU A 202 16.59 38.78 9.15
CA GLU A 202 18.05 38.66 9.11
C GLU A 202 18.67 39.61 8.06
N GLU A 203 18.02 39.82 6.90
CA GLU A 203 18.46 40.80 5.90
C GLU A 203 18.35 42.20 6.42
N ILE A 204 17.24 42.55 7.07
CA ILE A 204 17.07 43.88 7.71
C ILE A 204 18.12 44.08 8.81
N GLY A 205 18.35 43.07 9.67
CA GLY A 205 19.38 43.13 10.69
C GLY A 205 20.81 43.26 10.16
N ARG A 206 21.11 42.67 8.98
CA ARG A 206 22.40 42.87 8.29
C ARG A 206 22.54 44.25 7.69
N CYS A 207 21.47 44.82 7.15
CA CYS A 207 21.44 46.20 6.66
C CYS A 207 21.66 47.19 7.81
N ASP A 208 20.99 46.98 8.97
CA ASP A 208 21.18 47.85 10.14
C ASP A 208 22.59 47.74 10.72
N ALA A 209 23.16 46.53 10.78
CA ALA A 209 24.55 46.35 11.19
C ALA A 209 25.55 46.99 10.23
N GLY A 210 25.26 46.92 8.92
CA GLY A 210 26.05 47.55 7.88
C GLY A 210 26.03 49.10 7.96
N LEU A 211 24.87 49.66 8.22
CA LEU A 211 24.69 51.09 8.44
C LEU A 211 25.41 51.59 9.71
N HIS A 212 25.41 50.77 10.79
CA HIS A 212 26.12 51.10 12.04
C HIS A 212 27.64 51.05 11.87
N ILE A 213 28.16 50.15 11.05
CA ILE A 213 29.61 50.06 10.75
C ILE A 213 30.03 51.25 9.85
N MET A 214 29.21 51.63 8.87
CA MET A 214 29.47 52.81 8.04
C MET A 214 29.42 54.12 8.85
N GLY A 215 28.44 54.22 9.80
CA GLY A 215 28.34 55.38 10.69
C GLY A 215 29.60 55.57 11.55
N ARG A 216 30.12 54.51 12.19
CA ARG A 216 31.35 54.58 12.98
C ARG A 216 32.59 54.92 12.17
N LYS A 217 32.70 54.39 10.93
CA LYS A 217 33.82 54.74 10.04
C LYS A 217 33.80 56.22 9.61
N LEU A 218 32.62 56.79 9.45
CA LEU A 218 32.47 58.22 9.16
C LEU A 218 32.83 59.11 10.37
N GLU A 219 32.46 58.70 11.60
CA GLU A 219 32.82 59.40 12.81
C GLU A 219 34.36 59.36 13.05
N ASP A 220 34.99 58.19 12.89
CA ASP A 220 36.46 58.03 13.01
C ASP A 220 37.24 58.84 11.94
N THR A 221 36.65 59.09 10.81
CA THR A 221 37.28 59.92 9.72
C THR A 221 37.18 61.40 10.02
N LEU A 222 36.07 61.85 10.66
CA LEU A 222 35.85 63.24 11.03
C LEU A 222 36.62 63.68 12.28
N GLU A 223 37.02 62.74 13.16
CA GLU A 223 37.85 63.01 14.34
C GLU A 223 39.38 63.05 13.99
N SER A 224 39.76 62.63 12.76
CA SER A 224 41.17 62.54 12.33
C SER A 224 41.60 63.73 11.42
N GLU A 225 40.74 64.67 11.15
CA GLU A 225 41.03 65.95 10.50
C GLU A 225 41.01 67.12 11.53
#